data_530060e7a07ab3d95dccc36ee4c1141b
#
_entry.id   530060e7a07ab3d95dccc36ee4c1141b
#
_cell.length_a   1.000
_cell.length_b   1.000
_cell.length_c   1.000
_cell.angle_alpha   90.00
_cell.angle_beta   90.00
_cell.angle_gamma   90.00
#
_symmetry.space_group_name_H-M   'P 1'
#
loop_
_entity.id
_entity.type
_entity.pdbx_description
1 polymer ?
#
loop_
_entity_poly.entity_id
_entity_poly.type
_entity_poly.pdbx_seq_one_letter_code
_entity_poly.pdbx_strand_id
1 'polypeptide(L)'
;MDVANASMYDGSTACAEAAVMATRVKRRNKVIISGGTHPHYAAATRMLCEAQGIEVVQLDAAIDDELALSAAVDEQTACVIGQSPNIFGTVTDMSAVADAAHDKGALFVSVFTEAVSLGLVTPPGDMGADIAVGEGQSIGGALTFGGPYVGLFACTQKLVRQMPG
;
A
#
# COMPACT_ATOMS: atom_id res chain seq x y z
N MET A 1 3.63 9.81 -8.85
CA MET A 1 4.25 8.50 -9.23
C MET A 1 4.73 8.61 -10.66
N ASP A 2 5.80 7.90 -11.03
CA ASP A 2 6.44 8.09 -12.34
C ASP A 2 6.04 7.02 -13.36
N VAL A 3 5.75 5.81 -12.90
CA VAL A 3 5.47 4.64 -13.75
C VAL A 3 4.32 3.84 -13.17
N ALA A 4 3.44 3.36 -14.04
CA ALA A 4 2.39 2.40 -13.70
C ALA A 4 2.50 1.16 -14.58
N ASN A 5 2.09 -0.01 -14.07
CA ASN A 5 1.93 -1.20 -14.90
C ASN A 5 0.59 -1.15 -15.68
N ALA A 6 0.38 -2.11 -16.55
CA ALA A 6 -0.84 -2.15 -17.36
C ALA A 6 -2.09 -2.46 -16.52
N SER A 7 -2.00 -3.44 -15.61
CA SER A 7 -3.08 -3.82 -14.68
C SER A 7 -2.62 -4.91 -13.71
N MET A 8 -3.30 -4.96 -12.56
CA MET A 8 -3.28 -6.08 -11.62
C MET A 8 -4.69 -6.68 -11.56
N TYR A 9 -4.88 -7.84 -10.94
CA TYR A 9 -6.21 -8.45 -10.83
C TYR A 9 -7.19 -7.59 -10.03
N ASP A 10 -6.74 -7.10 -8.88
CA ASP A 10 -7.49 -6.22 -7.99
C ASP A 10 -6.53 -5.45 -7.07
N GLY A 11 -7.07 -4.50 -6.31
CA GLY A 11 -6.26 -3.70 -5.40
C GLY A 11 -5.65 -4.50 -4.25
N SER A 12 -6.27 -5.59 -3.81
CA SER A 12 -5.74 -6.42 -2.72
C SER A 12 -4.53 -7.22 -3.15
N THR A 13 -4.54 -7.80 -4.35
CA THR A 13 -3.37 -8.47 -4.95
C THR A 13 -2.28 -7.46 -5.29
N ALA A 14 -2.61 -6.27 -5.76
CA ALA A 14 -1.64 -5.19 -5.98
C ALA A 14 -0.92 -4.81 -4.68
N CYS A 15 -1.65 -4.72 -3.56
CA CYS A 15 -1.07 -4.44 -2.23
C CYS A 15 -0.10 -5.55 -1.79
N ALA A 16 -0.49 -6.79 -1.94
CA ALA A 16 0.34 -7.94 -1.60
C ALA A 16 1.62 -8.01 -2.45
N GLU A 17 1.50 -7.77 -3.76
CA GLU A 17 2.67 -7.72 -4.66
C GLU A 17 3.60 -6.56 -4.33
N ALA A 18 3.07 -5.39 -3.90
CA ALA A 18 3.87 -4.28 -3.43
C ALA A 18 4.71 -4.65 -2.19
N ALA A 19 4.11 -5.36 -1.23
CA ALA A 19 4.80 -5.85 -0.04
C ALA A 19 5.93 -6.82 -0.40
N VAL A 20 5.64 -7.84 -1.22
CA VAL A 20 6.63 -8.83 -1.69
C VAL A 20 7.74 -8.15 -2.50
N MET A 21 7.39 -7.20 -3.37
CA MET A 21 8.37 -6.40 -4.10
C MET A 21 9.29 -5.62 -3.15
N ALA A 22 8.72 -4.97 -2.13
CA ALA A 22 9.47 -4.19 -1.17
C ALA A 22 10.48 -5.05 -0.39
N THR A 23 10.09 -6.26 0.07
CA THR A 23 11.00 -7.17 0.78
C THR A 23 12.18 -7.58 -0.10
N ARG A 24 11.93 -7.86 -1.38
CA ARG A 24 12.96 -8.19 -2.37
C ARG A 24 13.92 -7.02 -2.62
N VAL A 25 13.38 -5.82 -2.81
CA VAL A 25 14.15 -4.59 -3.07
C VAL A 25 15.03 -4.23 -1.88
N LYS A 26 14.47 -4.27 -0.68
CA LYS A 26 15.19 -3.86 0.55
C LYS A 26 16.02 -5.00 1.14
N ARG A 27 15.80 -6.25 0.70
CA ARG A 27 16.41 -7.46 1.29
C ARG A 27 16.16 -7.55 2.79
N ARG A 28 14.95 -7.22 3.19
CA ARG A 28 14.44 -7.26 4.56
C ARG A 28 13.16 -8.07 4.60
N ASN A 29 12.83 -8.62 5.74
CA ASN A 29 11.78 -9.65 5.84
C ASN A 29 10.61 -9.25 6.76
N LYS A 30 10.38 -7.95 6.96
CA LYS A 30 9.32 -7.44 7.82
C LYS A 30 8.46 -6.41 7.07
N VAL A 31 7.14 -6.57 7.14
CA VAL A 31 6.14 -5.66 6.57
C VAL A 31 5.23 -5.19 7.69
N ILE A 32 4.97 -3.89 7.75
CA ILE A 32 4.05 -3.28 8.71
C ILE A 32 2.80 -2.81 7.97
N ILE A 33 1.62 -3.14 8.50
CA ILE A 33 0.33 -2.77 7.92
C ILE A 33 -0.45 -1.92 8.92
N SER A 34 -0.93 -0.76 8.49
CA SER A 34 -1.84 0.11 9.24
C SER A 34 -3.12 -0.64 9.63
N GLY A 35 -3.60 -0.39 10.84
CA GLY A 35 -4.90 -0.89 11.31
C GLY A 35 -6.09 -0.29 10.56
N GLY A 36 -5.89 0.84 9.89
CA GLY A 36 -6.87 1.48 9.01
C GLY A 36 -6.95 0.90 7.60
N THR A 37 -6.10 -0.10 7.28
CA THR A 37 -6.12 -0.77 5.97
C THR A 37 -7.34 -1.68 5.81
N HIS A 38 -7.93 -1.69 4.61
CA HIS A 38 -9.08 -2.55 4.30
C HIS A 38 -8.80 -4.02 4.64
N PRO A 39 -9.69 -4.72 5.37
CA PRO A 39 -9.44 -6.07 5.88
C PRO A 39 -9.04 -7.09 4.81
N HIS A 40 -9.64 -7.04 3.62
CA HIS A 40 -9.29 -7.95 2.51
C HIS A 40 -7.87 -7.69 2.00
N TYR A 41 -7.44 -6.42 1.94
CA TYR A 41 -6.08 -6.06 1.54
C TYR A 41 -5.06 -6.55 2.57
N ALA A 42 -5.33 -6.33 3.86
CA ALA A 42 -4.47 -6.82 4.93
C ALA A 42 -4.39 -8.36 4.93
N ALA A 43 -5.52 -9.06 4.76
CA ALA A 43 -5.58 -10.52 4.75
C ALA A 43 -4.83 -11.11 3.53
N ALA A 44 -5.03 -10.56 2.33
CA ALA A 44 -4.34 -11.02 1.12
C ALA A 44 -2.82 -10.78 1.24
N THR A 45 -2.42 -9.61 1.72
CA THR A 45 -1.01 -9.28 1.93
C THR A 45 -0.38 -10.21 2.96
N ARG A 46 -1.04 -10.43 4.10
CA ARG A 46 -0.57 -11.36 5.13
C ARG A 46 -0.40 -12.78 4.56
N MET A 47 -1.42 -13.30 3.89
CA MET A 47 -1.39 -14.66 3.33
C MET A 47 -0.22 -14.86 2.37
N LEU A 48 0.00 -13.93 1.43
CA LEU A 48 1.06 -14.05 0.43
C LEU A 48 2.46 -13.80 1.02
N CYS A 49 2.59 -12.91 1.98
CA CYS A 49 3.84 -12.65 2.68
C CYS A 49 4.23 -13.83 3.59
N GLU A 50 3.33 -14.31 4.43
CA GLU A 50 3.59 -15.43 5.36
C GLU A 50 3.94 -16.73 4.62
N ALA A 51 3.29 -16.98 3.46
CA ALA A 51 3.62 -18.12 2.60
C ALA A 51 5.07 -18.09 2.06
N GLN A 52 5.69 -16.92 2.04
CA GLN A 52 7.09 -16.70 1.65
C GLN A 52 8.03 -16.52 2.85
N GLY A 53 7.54 -16.73 4.09
CA GLY A 53 8.30 -16.57 5.31
C GLY A 53 8.55 -15.10 5.69
N ILE A 54 7.77 -14.16 5.17
CA ILE A 54 7.86 -12.73 5.48
C ILE A 54 7.04 -12.45 6.74
N GLU A 55 7.64 -11.79 7.71
CA GLU A 55 6.96 -11.32 8.92
C GLU A 55 5.99 -10.18 8.59
N VAL A 56 4.73 -10.31 9.04
CA VAL A 56 3.72 -9.26 8.88
C VAL A 56 3.23 -8.80 10.25
N VAL A 57 3.50 -7.53 10.55
CA VAL A 57 3.00 -6.85 11.74
C VAL A 57 1.83 -5.97 11.31
N GLN A 58 0.62 -6.34 11.71
CA GLN A 58 -0.56 -5.52 11.50
C GLN A 58 -0.91 -4.80 12.81
N LEU A 59 -1.07 -3.49 12.74
CA LEU A 59 -1.50 -2.70 13.88
C LEU A 59 -2.99 -2.93 14.19
N ASP A 60 -3.38 -2.64 15.42
CA ASP A 60 -4.79 -2.66 15.82
C ASP A 60 -5.58 -1.61 15.04
N ALA A 61 -6.84 -1.94 14.74
CA ALA A 61 -7.73 -1.04 14.02
C ALA A 61 -7.97 0.25 14.83
N ALA A 62 -7.63 1.38 14.23
CA ALA A 62 -7.81 2.70 14.82
C ALA A 62 -8.20 3.70 13.73
N ILE A 63 -8.93 4.75 14.14
CA ILE A 63 -9.33 5.83 13.22
C ILE A 63 -8.10 6.61 12.75
N ASP A 64 -7.18 6.86 13.68
CA ASP A 64 -5.93 7.59 13.47
C ASP A 64 -4.79 6.72 14.02
N ASP A 65 -3.98 6.13 13.15
CA ASP A 65 -2.88 5.24 13.55
C ASP A 65 -1.49 5.68 13.03
N GLU A 66 -1.37 6.88 12.46
CA GLU A 66 -0.15 7.37 11.82
C GLU A 66 1.04 7.42 12.79
N LEU A 67 0.81 7.86 14.03
CA LEU A 67 1.86 7.90 15.05
C LEU A 67 2.31 6.49 15.44
N ALA A 68 1.37 5.57 15.62
CA ALA A 68 1.66 4.18 15.94
C ALA A 68 2.37 3.49 14.76
N LEU A 69 1.93 3.79 13.52
CA LEU A 69 2.52 3.26 12.31
C LEU A 69 3.96 3.73 12.14
N SER A 70 4.21 5.03 12.35
CA SER A 70 5.56 5.62 12.30
C SER A 70 6.46 5.04 13.40
N ALA A 71 5.94 4.85 14.62
CA ALA A 71 6.70 4.32 15.75
C ALA A 71 7.04 2.82 15.62
N ALA A 72 6.26 2.08 14.82
CA ALA A 72 6.49 0.64 14.59
C ALA A 72 7.65 0.35 13.63
N VAL A 73 8.10 1.36 12.87
CA VAL A 73 9.15 1.20 11.84
C VAL A 73 10.51 1.02 12.49
N ASP A 74 11.24 0.00 12.05
CA ASP A 74 12.61 -0.28 12.47
C ASP A 74 13.53 -0.61 11.28
N GLU A 75 14.78 -0.91 11.58
CA GLU A 75 15.80 -1.23 10.57
C GLU A 75 15.55 -2.60 9.87
N GLN A 76 14.67 -3.44 10.40
CA GLN A 76 14.27 -4.72 9.79
C GLN A 76 13.09 -4.54 8.81
N THR A 77 12.41 -3.40 8.88
CA THR A 77 11.22 -3.11 8.08
C THR A 77 11.58 -2.93 6.60
N ALA A 78 10.95 -3.71 5.74
CA ALA A 78 11.06 -3.57 4.28
C ALA A 78 10.12 -2.48 3.76
N CYS A 79 8.88 -2.51 4.22
CA CYS A 79 7.91 -1.46 3.91
C CYS A 79 6.86 -1.28 5.00
N VAL A 80 6.26 -0.10 4.95
CA VAL A 80 5.07 0.28 5.72
C VAL A 80 3.92 0.48 4.74
N ILE A 81 2.75 -0.07 5.06
CA ILE A 81 1.54 0.03 4.23
C ILE A 81 0.53 0.88 4.99
N GLY A 82 0.16 2.02 4.42
CA GLY A 82 -0.86 2.93 4.93
C GLY A 82 -1.95 3.19 3.91
N GLN A 83 -3.20 3.32 4.35
CA GLN A 83 -4.35 3.58 3.49
C GLN A 83 -4.96 4.95 3.79
N SER A 84 -5.16 5.75 2.73
CA SER A 84 -5.90 7.01 2.80
C SER A 84 -6.74 7.20 1.52
N PRO A 85 -8.08 7.42 1.61
CA PRO A 85 -8.89 7.30 2.83
C PRO A 85 -8.84 5.89 3.44
N ASN A 86 -8.84 5.78 4.77
CA ASN A 86 -8.82 4.51 5.46
C ASN A 86 -10.22 3.86 5.54
N ILE A 87 -10.35 2.66 6.14
CA ILE A 87 -11.64 1.95 6.23
C ILE A 87 -12.69 2.69 7.05
N PHE A 88 -12.30 3.66 7.87
CA PHE A 88 -13.23 4.49 8.66
C PHE A 88 -13.65 5.75 7.90
N GLY A 89 -13.12 5.98 6.68
CA GLY A 89 -13.38 7.16 5.87
C GLY A 89 -12.49 8.36 6.22
N THR A 90 -11.53 8.20 7.10
CA THR A 90 -10.58 9.28 7.45
C THR A 90 -9.59 9.51 6.32
N VAL A 91 -9.44 10.78 5.95
CA VAL A 91 -8.40 11.23 5.01
C VAL A 91 -7.23 11.73 5.83
N THR A 92 -6.07 11.11 5.66
CA THR A 92 -4.88 11.42 6.43
C THR A 92 -3.73 11.79 5.52
N ASP A 93 -2.96 12.80 5.92
CA ASP A 93 -1.66 13.10 5.34
C ASP A 93 -0.63 12.08 5.86
N MET A 94 -0.16 11.22 4.97
CA MET A 94 0.79 10.16 5.29
C MET A 94 2.25 10.57 5.17
N SER A 95 2.56 11.86 4.96
CA SER A 95 3.93 12.34 4.76
C SER A 95 4.83 11.98 5.94
N ALA A 96 4.35 12.12 7.18
CA ALA A 96 5.13 11.75 8.37
C ALA A 96 5.42 10.25 8.45
N VAL A 97 4.51 9.39 7.97
CA VAL A 97 4.72 7.94 7.88
C VAL A 97 5.77 7.61 6.82
N ALA A 98 5.71 8.30 5.67
CA ALA A 98 6.71 8.16 4.61
C ALA A 98 8.11 8.56 5.10
N ASP A 99 8.22 9.69 5.78
CA ASP A 99 9.49 10.17 6.36
C ASP A 99 10.05 9.17 7.37
N ALA A 100 9.23 8.67 8.29
CA ALA A 100 9.65 7.66 9.28
C ALA A 100 10.11 6.35 8.61
N ALA A 101 9.44 5.92 7.53
CA ALA A 101 9.85 4.76 6.75
C ALA A 101 11.22 5.00 6.08
N HIS A 102 11.37 6.15 5.43
CA HIS A 102 12.60 6.51 4.72
C HIS A 102 13.80 6.68 5.66
N ASP A 103 13.61 7.26 6.83
CA ASP A 103 14.65 7.41 7.86
C ASP A 103 15.24 6.06 8.30
N LYS A 104 14.42 5.01 8.28
CA LYS A 104 14.83 3.63 8.55
C LYS A 104 15.22 2.87 7.29
N GLY A 105 15.17 3.52 6.13
CA GLY A 105 15.49 2.92 4.84
C GLY A 105 14.42 1.94 4.34
N ALA A 106 13.21 1.92 4.91
CA ALA A 106 12.07 1.18 4.43
C ALA A 106 11.40 1.89 3.23
N LEU A 107 10.46 1.24 2.56
CA LEU A 107 9.58 1.87 1.56
C LEU A 107 8.23 2.21 2.19
N PHE A 108 7.60 3.28 1.70
CA PHE A 108 6.21 3.58 2.00
C PHE A 108 5.31 3.16 0.82
N VAL A 109 4.34 2.29 1.11
CA VAL A 109 3.30 1.82 0.19
C VAL A 109 2.00 2.50 0.56
N SER A 110 1.50 3.36 -0.30
CA SER A 110 0.20 4.01 -0.13
C SER A 110 -0.90 3.19 -0.80
N VAL A 111 -1.96 2.93 -0.05
CA VAL A 111 -3.14 2.18 -0.50
C VAL A 111 -4.33 3.12 -0.64
N PHE A 112 -5.12 2.96 -1.70
CA PHE A 112 -6.42 3.58 -1.87
C PHE A 112 -7.42 2.56 -2.41
N THR A 113 -8.58 2.42 -1.77
CA THR A 113 -9.62 1.48 -2.19
C THR A 113 -10.64 2.10 -3.14
N GLU A 114 -10.57 3.43 -3.30
CA GLU A 114 -11.46 4.21 -4.17
C GLU A 114 -10.63 5.22 -4.97
N ALA A 115 -10.39 4.89 -6.24
CA ALA A 115 -9.52 5.70 -7.11
C ALA A 115 -10.08 7.12 -7.37
N VAL A 116 -11.41 7.32 -7.30
CA VAL A 116 -12.02 8.65 -7.49
C VAL A 116 -11.59 9.62 -6.37
N SER A 117 -11.24 9.11 -5.19
CA SER A 117 -10.73 9.93 -4.09
C SER A 117 -9.49 10.74 -4.47
N LEU A 118 -8.65 10.21 -5.37
CA LEU A 118 -7.43 10.88 -5.85
C LEU A 118 -7.69 12.22 -6.55
N GLY A 119 -8.93 12.50 -6.94
CA GLY A 119 -9.33 13.81 -7.47
C GLY A 119 -9.47 14.90 -6.41
N LEU A 120 -9.48 14.55 -5.12
CA LEU A 120 -9.72 15.47 -3.99
C LEU A 120 -8.59 15.46 -2.96
N VAL A 121 -7.91 14.32 -2.78
CA VAL A 121 -6.85 14.18 -1.77
C VAL A 121 -5.47 14.43 -2.38
N THR A 122 -4.49 14.75 -1.54
CA THR A 122 -3.09 14.84 -1.96
C THR A 122 -2.66 13.52 -2.60
N PRO A 123 -2.07 13.54 -3.81
CA PRO A 123 -1.63 12.32 -4.46
C PRO A 123 -0.59 11.55 -3.64
N PRO A 124 -0.62 10.21 -3.64
CA PRO A 124 0.33 9.39 -2.89
C PRO A 124 1.81 9.77 -3.11
N GLY A 125 2.20 10.07 -4.35
CA GLY A 125 3.57 10.48 -4.67
C GLY A 125 3.99 11.79 -4.00
N ASP A 126 3.06 12.72 -3.83
CA ASP A 126 3.32 14.01 -3.19
C ASP A 126 3.40 13.89 -1.66
N MET A 127 2.83 12.82 -1.10
CA MET A 127 3.00 12.42 0.31
C MET A 127 4.25 11.53 0.54
N GLY A 128 5.09 11.34 -0.46
CA GLY A 128 6.33 10.57 -0.33
C GLY A 128 6.20 9.07 -0.58
N ALA A 129 5.08 8.57 -1.13
CA ALA A 129 4.95 7.16 -1.43
C ALA A 129 5.96 6.69 -2.49
N ASP A 130 6.62 5.56 -2.24
CA ASP A 130 7.47 4.86 -3.19
C ASP A 130 6.65 4.01 -4.16
N ILE A 131 5.57 3.42 -3.64
CA ILE A 131 4.61 2.59 -4.37
C ILE A 131 3.20 3.04 -3.99
N ALA A 132 2.33 3.16 -4.98
CA ALA A 132 0.91 3.44 -4.79
C ALA A 132 0.09 2.33 -5.43
N VAL A 133 -0.82 1.75 -4.67
CA VAL A 133 -1.67 0.63 -5.12
C VAL A 133 -3.12 0.87 -4.74
N GLY A 134 -4.02 0.33 -5.53
CA GLY A 134 -5.43 0.48 -5.21
C GLY A 134 -6.36 -0.19 -6.20
N GLU A 135 -7.66 0.09 -6.03
CA GLU A 135 -8.73 -0.44 -6.87
C GLU A 135 -9.23 0.62 -7.83
N GLY A 136 -9.29 0.24 -9.10
CA GLY A 136 -9.77 1.10 -10.19
C GLY A 136 -11.18 0.77 -10.69
N GLN A 137 -11.88 -0.19 -10.09
CA GLN A 137 -13.19 -0.66 -10.53
C GLN A 137 -14.21 0.47 -10.71
N SER A 138 -14.18 1.49 -9.86
CA SER A 138 -15.09 2.64 -9.91
C SER A 138 -14.87 3.55 -11.13
N ILE A 139 -13.73 3.44 -11.81
CA ILE A 139 -13.42 4.21 -13.00
C ILE A 139 -14.00 3.49 -14.23
N GLY A 140 -15.30 3.67 -14.49
CA GLY A 140 -15.99 3.14 -15.66
C GLY A 140 -16.38 1.66 -15.61
N GLY A 141 -16.15 0.97 -14.49
CA GLY A 141 -16.63 -0.40 -14.29
C GLY A 141 -18.15 -0.44 -14.16
N ALA A 142 -18.83 -1.30 -14.94
CA ALA A 142 -20.25 -1.51 -14.79
C ALA A 142 -20.55 -2.35 -13.54
N LEU A 143 -21.80 -2.27 -13.02
CA LEU A 143 -22.19 -2.97 -11.78
C LEU A 143 -22.16 -4.51 -11.87
N THR A 144 -22.21 -5.11 -13.01
CA THR A 144 -22.11 -6.55 -13.37
C THR A 144 -21.91 -7.54 -12.20
N PHE A 145 -22.80 -7.52 -11.21
CA PHE A 145 -22.78 -8.41 -10.02
C PHE A 145 -21.46 -8.39 -9.22
N GLY A 146 -20.80 -7.24 -9.15
CA GLY A 146 -19.60 -7.04 -8.34
C GLY A 146 -18.25 -7.12 -9.06
N GLY A 147 -18.22 -7.42 -10.33
CA GLY A 147 -16.98 -7.47 -11.14
C GLY A 147 -17.15 -6.75 -12.47
N PRO A 148 -16.09 -6.63 -13.29
CA PRO A 148 -14.70 -6.97 -13.01
C PRO A 148 -13.99 -5.95 -12.10
N TYR A 149 -12.89 -6.36 -11.51
CA TYR A 149 -11.95 -5.51 -10.78
C TYR A 149 -10.80 -5.06 -11.68
N VAL A 150 -10.09 -4.01 -11.27
CA VAL A 150 -8.81 -3.63 -11.87
C VAL A 150 -7.87 -3.09 -10.80
N GLY A 151 -6.83 -3.85 -10.47
CA GLY A 151 -5.79 -3.40 -9.55
C GLY A 151 -4.91 -2.35 -10.22
N LEU A 152 -4.68 -1.26 -9.51
CA LEU A 152 -3.76 -0.20 -9.90
C LEU A 152 -2.45 -0.36 -9.15
N PHE A 153 -1.33 -0.23 -9.87
CA PHE A 153 0.00 -0.30 -9.30
C PHE A 153 0.88 0.74 -9.96
N ALA A 154 1.42 1.65 -9.18
CA ALA A 154 2.36 2.66 -9.65
C ALA A 154 3.53 2.79 -8.68
N CYS A 155 4.70 3.16 -9.19
CA CYS A 155 5.88 3.37 -8.36
C CYS A 155 6.75 4.53 -8.86
N THR A 156 7.77 4.86 -8.06
CA THR A 156 8.82 5.79 -8.49
C THR A 156 9.71 5.16 -9.55
N GLN A 157 10.32 5.98 -10.41
CA GLN A 157 11.22 5.55 -11.48
C GLN A 157 12.34 4.62 -11.00
N LYS A 158 12.80 4.80 -9.77
CA LYS A 158 13.86 3.95 -9.16
C LYS A 158 13.46 2.48 -9.05
N LEU A 159 12.18 2.22 -8.94
CA LEU A 159 11.62 0.88 -8.70
C LEU A 159 11.10 0.18 -9.96
N VAL A 160 11.09 0.85 -11.12
CA VAL A 160 10.44 0.37 -12.36
C VAL A 160 10.85 -1.05 -12.76
N ARG A 161 12.13 -1.42 -12.59
CA ARG A 161 12.64 -2.75 -12.97
C ARG A 161 12.25 -3.87 -11.99
N GLN A 162 11.61 -3.51 -10.89
CA GLN A 162 11.20 -4.44 -9.83
C GLN A 162 9.69 -4.66 -9.81
N MET A 163 8.95 -3.88 -10.60
CA MET A 163 7.49 -3.97 -10.67
C MET A 163 7.02 -5.37 -11.05
N PRO A 164 5.91 -5.84 -10.45
CA PRO A 164 5.22 -7.05 -10.90
C PRO A 164 4.56 -6.83 -12.27
N GLY A 165 4.38 -7.92 -13.05
CA GLY A 165 3.75 -7.91 -14.37
C GLY A 165 4.57 -8.47 -15.47
#